data_0abb14cb4edc5bfb044c4a8a2a1a958d
#
_entry.id   0abb14cb4edc5bfb044c4a8a2a1a958d
#
_cell.length_a   1.000
_cell.length_b   1.000
_cell.length_c   1.000
_cell.angle_alpha   90.00
_cell.angle_beta   90.00
_cell.angle_gamma   90.00
#
_symmetry.space_group_name_H-M   'P 1'
#
loop_
_entity.id
_entity.type
_entity.pdbx_description
1 polymer ?
#
loop_
_entity_poly.entity_id
_entity_poly.type
_entity_poly.pdbx_seq_one_letter_code
_entity_poly.pdbx_strand_id
1 'polypeptide(L)'
;MTREDYLHSWCNTFFVYLCMMMEQCWQRMGVSIVIGLLTMVCQGQTFSLVQKSDSLYLLTLTTDSTSFQWPLPYPVYRMETGDVDGNGTTEALVGVIKSTRFYPEKGRRLFIFKNYKGLIRPMWLGSKLGGKLQDFCFHDGKIRSLETNVKEQYTVAEYRWDDFGMAFVRYLIRDVDEAEAMDIFKPKR
;
A
#
# COMPACT_ATOMS: atom_id res chain seq x y z
N MET A 1 -31.87 -32.54 -10.20
CA MET A 1 -32.37 -31.18 -10.23
C MET A 1 -32.49 -30.72 -8.81
N THR A 2 -31.51 -29.96 -8.33
CA THR A 2 -31.34 -29.63 -6.91
C THR A 2 -32.04 -28.31 -6.58
N ARG A 3 -32.33 -28.11 -5.30
CA ARG A 3 -33.06 -26.94 -4.76
C ARG A 3 -32.40 -25.60 -5.11
N GLU A 4 -31.13 -25.61 -5.45
CA GLU A 4 -30.36 -24.42 -5.88
C GLU A 4 -30.69 -23.97 -7.32
N ASP A 5 -31.04 -24.90 -8.21
CA ASP A 5 -31.39 -24.57 -9.60
C ASP A 5 -32.71 -23.76 -9.68
N TYR A 6 -33.61 -23.94 -8.72
CA TYR A 6 -34.87 -23.17 -8.64
C TYR A 6 -34.65 -21.73 -8.16
N LEU A 7 -33.73 -21.49 -7.25
CA LEU A 7 -33.45 -20.15 -6.72
C LEU A 7 -32.78 -19.23 -7.78
N HIS A 8 -31.87 -19.78 -8.58
CA HIS A 8 -31.23 -19.02 -9.66
C HIS A 8 -32.20 -18.68 -10.80
N SER A 9 -33.13 -19.57 -11.10
CA SER A 9 -34.16 -19.32 -12.16
C SER A 9 -35.16 -18.23 -11.76
N TRP A 10 -35.57 -18.17 -10.49
CA TRP A 10 -36.49 -17.16 -9.97
C TRP A 10 -35.87 -15.78 -9.87
N CYS A 11 -34.58 -15.69 -9.49
CA CYS A 11 -33.89 -14.42 -9.37
C CYS A 11 -33.71 -13.75 -10.73
N ASN A 12 -33.40 -14.52 -11.77
CA ASN A 12 -33.20 -14.00 -13.13
C ASN A 12 -34.51 -13.53 -13.75
N THR A 13 -35.62 -14.25 -13.53
CA THR A 13 -36.94 -13.90 -14.08
C THR A 13 -37.49 -12.66 -13.38
N PHE A 14 -37.26 -12.51 -12.07
CA PHE A 14 -37.71 -11.34 -11.30
C PHE A 14 -36.95 -10.07 -11.70
N PHE A 15 -35.65 -10.19 -11.99
CA PHE A 15 -34.80 -9.06 -12.41
C PHE A 15 -35.20 -8.57 -13.81
N VAL A 16 -35.52 -9.47 -14.74
CA VAL A 16 -35.97 -9.12 -16.09
C VAL A 16 -37.34 -8.44 -16.05
N TYR A 17 -38.28 -8.92 -15.20
CA TYR A 17 -39.60 -8.28 -15.03
C TYR A 17 -39.48 -6.89 -14.39
N LEU A 18 -38.58 -6.70 -13.43
CA LEU A 18 -38.33 -5.40 -12.80
C LEU A 18 -37.76 -4.38 -13.80
N CYS A 19 -36.83 -4.80 -14.65
CA CYS A 19 -36.29 -3.97 -15.72
C CYS A 19 -37.36 -3.58 -16.74
N MET A 20 -38.19 -4.52 -17.17
CA MET A 20 -39.26 -4.21 -18.13
C MET A 20 -40.35 -3.28 -17.56
N MET A 21 -40.69 -3.41 -16.28
CA MET A 21 -41.64 -2.50 -15.63
C MET A 21 -41.03 -1.10 -15.42
N MET A 22 -39.74 -0.98 -15.20
CA MET A 22 -39.07 0.32 -15.11
C MET A 22 -39.02 1.04 -16.45
N GLU A 23 -38.80 0.35 -17.56
CA GLU A 23 -38.83 0.97 -18.91
C GLU A 23 -40.18 1.51 -19.29
N GLN A 24 -41.28 0.83 -18.93
CA GLN A 24 -42.64 1.29 -19.24
C GLN A 24 -43.08 2.49 -18.38
N CYS A 25 -42.55 2.63 -17.17
CA CYS A 25 -42.83 3.77 -16.30
C CYS A 25 -42.09 5.05 -16.76
N TRP A 26 -40.95 4.93 -17.42
CA TRP A 26 -40.15 6.05 -17.91
C TRP A 26 -40.71 6.73 -19.15
N GLN A 27 -41.42 5.99 -20.00
CA GLN A 27 -42.04 6.59 -21.21
C GLN A 27 -43.25 7.47 -20.90
N ARG A 28 -43.88 7.35 -19.73
CA ARG A 28 -45.07 8.14 -19.37
C ARG A 28 -44.79 9.42 -18.61
N MET A 29 -43.61 9.66 -18.07
CA MET A 29 -43.35 10.83 -17.22
C MET A 29 -42.44 11.89 -17.84
N GLY A 30 -41.93 11.72 -19.06
CA GLY A 30 -41.18 12.78 -19.77
C GLY A 30 -39.99 13.35 -19.03
N VAL A 31 -39.40 12.63 -18.04
CA VAL A 31 -38.25 13.07 -17.25
C VAL A 31 -37.01 12.43 -17.84
N SER A 32 -36.29 13.20 -18.63
CA SER A 32 -34.93 12.84 -19.03
C SER A 32 -34.05 12.86 -17.81
N ILE A 33 -33.90 11.72 -17.14
CA ILE A 33 -32.83 11.53 -16.17
C ILE A 33 -31.56 11.36 -16.97
N VAL A 34 -30.78 12.42 -17.08
CA VAL A 34 -29.36 12.34 -17.47
C VAL A 34 -28.69 11.57 -16.36
N ILE A 35 -28.51 10.25 -16.54
CA ILE A 35 -27.60 9.45 -15.75
C ILE A 35 -26.21 9.98 -16.13
N GLY A 36 -25.75 10.98 -15.39
CA GLY A 36 -24.35 11.36 -15.41
C GLY A 36 -23.56 10.13 -14.96
N LEU A 37 -22.95 9.43 -15.91
CA LEU A 37 -21.85 8.55 -15.59
C LEU A 37 -20.83 9.43 -14.85
N LEU A 38 -20.84 9.38 -13.53
CA LEU A 38 -19.69 9.76 -12.73
C LEU A 38 -18.60 8.74 -13.08
N THR A 39 -17.88 9.01 -14.15
CA THR A 39 -16.58 8.41 -14.35
C THR A 39 -15.75 8.88 -13.17
N MET A 40 -15.56 8.01 -12.16
CA MET A 40 -14.48 8.19 -11.20
C MET A 40 -13.21 8.22 -12.04
N VAL A 41 -12.74 9.42 -12.30
CA VAL A 41 -11.40 9.64 -12.84
C VAL A 41 -10.48 9.17 -11.72
N CYS A 42 -10.04 7.93 -11.80
CA CYS A 42 -8.93 7.44 -11.00
C CYS A 42 -7.75 8.32 -11.39
N GLN A 43 -7.46 9.34 -10.61
CA GLN A 43 -6.28 10.19 -10.83
C GLN A 43 -5.07 9.29 -10.70
N GLY A 44 -4.50 8.93 -11.85
CA GLY A 44 -3.31 8.10 -11.93
C GLY A 44 -2.15 8.82 -11.26
N GLN A 45 -1.68 8.28 -10.13
CA GLN A 45 -0.42 8.72 -9.55
C GLN A 45 0.57 7.56 -9.56
N THR A 46 1.83 7.85 -9.84
CA THR A 46 2.89 6.85 -9.87
C THR A 46 4.12 7.38 -9.17
N PHE A 47 4.65 6.57 -8.25
CA PHE A 47 5.97 6.78 -7.69
C PHE A 47 7.01 5.97 -8.46
N SER A 48 8.14 6.59 -8.76
CA SER A 48 9.29 5.93 -9.37
C SER A 48 10.59 6.38 -8.70
N LEU A 49 11.62 5.55 -8.79
CA LEU A 49 12.92 5.80 -8.20
C LEU A 49 13.99 5.77 -9.28
N VAL A 50 14.79 6.82 -9.37
CA VAL A 50 15.89 6.93 -10.33
C VAL A 50 17.19 7.07 -9.56
N GLN A 51 18.11 6.14 -9.75
CA GLN A 51 19.48 6.23 -9.23
C GLN A 51 20.29 7.24 -10.05
N LYS A 52 20.90 8.20 -9.38
CA LYS A 52 21.82 9.17 -9.98
C LYS A 52 23.29 8.83 -9.67
N SER A 53 23.54 8.29 -8.49
CA SER A 53 24.84 7.75 -8.06
C SER A 53 24.61 6.72 -6.95
N ASP A 54 25.68 6.11 -6.43
CA ASP A 54 25.60 5.12 -5.34
C ASP A 54 24.96 5.66 -4.05
N SER A 55 24.99 6.98 -3.88
CA SER A 55 24.47 7.65 -2.69
C SER A 55 23.42 8.72 -2.98
N LEU A 56 22.97 8.84 -4.23
CA LEU A 56 21.95 9.82 -4.60
C LEU A 56 20.86 9.15 -5.47
N TYR A 57 19.64 9.19 -4.98
CA TYR A 57 18.44 8.72 -5.67
C TYR A 57 17.44 9.87 -5.75
N LEU A 58 16.61 9.87 -6.78
CA LEU A 58 15.48 10.77 -6.93
C LEU A 58 14.19 9.94 -6.87
N LEU A 59 13.39 10.16 -5.83
CA LEU A 59 12.02 9.69 -5.78
C LEU A 59 11.18 10.67 -6.59
N THR A 60 10.49 10.18 -7.61
CA THR A 60 9.64 10.99 -8.51
C THR A 60 8.18 10.58 -8.31
N LEU A 61 7.34 11.57 -8.09
CA LEU A 61 5.89 11.45 -8.15
C LEU A 61 5.41 12.04 -9.47
N THR A 62 4.74 11.24 -10.27
CA THR A 62 4.06 11.68 -11.49
C THR A 62 2.56 11.56 -11.28
N THR A 63 1.84 12.63 -11.56
CA THR A 63 0.38 12.69 -11.61
C THR A 63 -0.05 13.09 -13.03
N ASP A 64 -1.33 13.10 -13.32
CA ASP A 64 -1.85 13.50 -14.63
C ASP A 64 -1.44 14.93 -15.04
N SER A 65 -1.16 15.80 -14.06
CA SER A 65 -0.89 17.23 -14.28
C SER A 65 0.49 17.69 -13.83
N THR A 66 1.20 16.91 -12.99
CA THR A 66 2.46 17.34 -12.37
C THR A 66 3.47 16.22 -12.28
N SER A 67 4.76 16.64 -12.24
CA SER A 67 5.86 15.75 -11.87
C SER A 67 6.71 16.45 -10.81
N PHE A 68 6.94 15.79 -9.68
CA PHE A 68 7.72 16.33 -8.58
C PHE A 68 8.82 15.34 -8.18
N GLN A 69 10.01 15.86 -7.85
CA GLN A 69 11.17 15.06 -7.46
C GLN A 69 11.62 15.39 -6.04
N TRP A 70 11.93 14.35 -5.30
CA TRP A 70 12.46 14.42 -3.94
C TRP A 70 13.83 13.74 -3.87
N PRO A 71 14.92 14.46 -3.53
CA PRO A 71 16.23 13.87 -3.45
C PRO A 71 16.39 13.02 -2.19
N LEU A 72 16.99 11.85 -2.35
CA LEU A 72 17.37 10.92 -1.30
C LEU A 72 18.91 10.80 -1.31
N PRO A 73 19.65 11.61 -0.52
CA PRO A 73 21.10 11.64 -0.53
C PRO A 73 21.72 10.51 0.30
N TYR A 74 21.28 9.28 0.06
CA TYR A 74 21.75 8.06 0.71
C TYR A 74 21.40 6.82 -0.14
N PRO A 75 22.10 5.68 0.06
CA PRO A 75 21.78 4.46 -0.66
C PRO A 75 20.36 4.00 -0.39
N VAL A 76 19.68 3.55 -1.46
CA VAL A 76 18.36 2.93 -1.41
C VAL A 76 18.52 1.45 -1.77
N TYR A 77 17.96 0.55 -0.98
CA TYR A 77 18.05 -0.90 -1.21
C TYR A 77 16.73 -1.51 -1.68
N ARG A 78 15.59 -0.81 -1.46
CA ARG A 78 14.25 -1.30 -1.82
C ARG A 78 13.30 -0.14 -2.04
N MET A 79 12.36 -0.32 -2.97
CA MET A 79 11.18 0.51 -3.11
C MET A 79 9.97 -0.37 -3.36
N GLU A 80 8.90 -0.08 -2.67
CA GLU A 80 7.56 -0.65 -2.89
C GLU A 80 6.53 0.47 -2.85
N THR A 81 5.34 0.18 -3.32
CA THR A 81 4.21 1.11 -3.28
C THR A 81 2.97 0.41 -2.77
N GLY A 82 2.11 1.14 -2.07
CA GLY A 82 0.85 0.63 -1.58
C GLY A 82 0.07 1.68 -0.80
N ASP A 83 -1.21 1.42 -0.58
CA ASP A 83 -2.08 2.26 0.24
C ASP A 83 -1.81 1.95 1.72
N VAL A 84 -0.89 2.71 2.31
CA VAL A 84 -0.38 2.45 3.67
C VAL A 84 -1.34 2.95 4.74
N ASP A 85 -2.02 4.06 4.50
CA ASP A 85 -2.95 4.68 5.48
C ASP A 85 -4.42 4.34 5.20
N GLY A 86 -4.72 3.54 4.16
CA GLY A 86 -6.07 3.06 3.84
C GLY A 86 -6.97 4.13 3.24
N ASN A 87 -6.41 5.22 2.72
CA ASN A 87 -7.17 6.32 2.15
C ASN A 87 -7.50 6.16 0.65
N GLY A 88 -7.11 5.04 0.03
CA GLY A 88 -7.30 4.75 -1.39
C GLY A 88 -6.25 5.38 -2.30
N THR A 89 -5.24 6.06 -1.75
CA THR A 89 -4.10 6.57 -2.51
C THR A 89 -2.85 5.74 -2.26
N THR A 90 -1.93 5.72 -3.21
CA THR A 90 -0.71 4.92 -3.10
C THR A 90 0.42 5.75 -2.50
N GLU A 91 1.08 5.24 -1.47
CA GLU A 91 2.31 5.76 -0.90
C GLU A 91 3.53 5.05 -1.45
N ALA A 92 4.70 5.72 -1.35
CA ALA A 92 6.00 5.12 -1.63
C ALA A 92 6.70 4.69 -0.33
N LEU A 93 7.03 3.41 -0.24
CA LEU A 93 7.82 2.81 0.82
C LEU A 93 9.25 2.64 0.32
N VAL A 94 10.20 3.36 0.92
CA VAL A 94 11.58 3.39 0.45
C VAL A 94 12.53 2.89 1.53
N GLY A 95 13.22 1.82 1.24
CA GLY A 95 14.26 1.24 2.07
C GLY A 95 15.59 1.95 1.85
N VAL A 96 16.08 2.64 2.85
CA VAL A 96 17.32 3.45 2.79
C VAL A 96 18.37 2.95 3.77
N ILE A 97 19.63 3.29 3.52
CA ILE A 97 20.74 2.97 4.43
C ILE A 97 21.30 4.27 4.98
N LYS A 98 20.92 4.61 6.21
CA LYS A 98 21.42 5.81 6.89
C LYS A 98 21.32 5.71 8.42
N SER A 99 22.00 6.62 9.13
CA SER A 99 21.72 6.91 10.53
C SER A 99 20.55 7.88 10.69
N THR A 100 19.81 7.78 11.78
CA THR A 100 18.74 8.71 12.14
C THR A 100 19.00 9.26 13.54
N ARG A 101 18.25 10.30 13.94
CA ARG A 101 18.37 10.89 15.29
C ARG A 101 18.20 9.85 16.40
N PHE A 102 17.29 8.90 16.21
CA PHE A 102 16.99 7.86 17.21
C PHE A 102 17.81 6.57 17.01
N TYR A 103 18.55 6.47 15.91
CA TYR A 103 19.42 5.36 15.56
C TYR A 103 20.72 5.92 14.97
N PRO A 104 21.72 6.23 15.80
CA PRO A 104 22.96 6.85 15.32
C PRO A 104 23.80 5.92 14.45
N GLU A 105 23.66 4.60 14.61
CA GLU A 105 24.31 3.63 13.74
C GLU A 105 23.72 3.65 12.33
N LYS A 106 24.61 3.61 11.33
CA LYS A 106 24.21 3.44 9.93
C LYS A 106 23.59 2.07 9.74
N GLY A 107 22.37 2.02 9.22
CA GLY A 107 21.65 0.77 9.02
C GLY A 107 20.42 0.97 8.12
N ARG A 108 19.73 -0.13 7.84
CA ARG A 108 18.51 -0.12 7.03
C ARG A 108 17.38 0.56 7.77
N ARG A 109 16.65 1.41 7.04
CA ARG A 109 15.52 2.18 7.55
C ARG A 109 14.40 2.16 6.52
N LEU A 110 13.18 2.20 6.96
CA LEU A 110 12.00 2.39 6.13
C LEU A 110 11.61 3.86 6.14
N PHE A 111 11.44 4.46 4.97
CA PHE A 111 10.86 5.78 4.79
C PHE A 111 9.55 5.63 4.03
N ILE A 112 8.54 6.41 4.39
CA ILE A 112 7.25 6.40 3.71
C ILE A 112 6.95 7.83 3.26
N PHE A 113 6.57 7.97 1.99
CA PHE A 113 6.24 9.24 1.37
C PHE A 113 4.85 9.17 0.75
N LYS A 114 4.10 10.26 0.86
CA LYS A 114 2.78 10.38 0.26
C LYS A 114 2.70 11.51 -0.75
N ASN A 115 1.70 11.42 -1.61
CA ASN A 115 1.28 12.55 -2.42
C ASN A 115 0.47 13.53 -1.56
N TYR A 116 0.89 14.77 -1.55
CA TYR A 116 0.13 15.86 -1.00
C TYR A 116 -0.02 16.96 -2.04
N LYS A 117 -1.16 16.99 -2.72
CA LYS A 117 -1.46 18.00 -3.78
C LYS A 117 -0.40 18.06 -4.89
N GLY A 118 0.05 16.91 -5.38
CA GLY A 118 1.07 16.80 -6.41
C GLY A 118 2.52 16.94 -5.92
N LEU A 119 2.74 17.09 -4.61
CA LEU A 119 4.06 17.18 -4.00
C LEU A 119 4.35 15.93 -3.17
N ILE A 120 5.61 15.50 -3.18
CA ILE A 120 6.06 14.43 -2.26
C ILE A 120 6.18 15.02 -0.85
N ARG A 121 5.55 14.37 0.12
CA ARG A 121 5.68 14.70 1.54
C ARG A 121 6.07 13.46 2.34
N PRO A 122 7.04 13.59 3.26
CA PRO A 122 7.35 12.49 4.17
C PRO A 122 6.18 12.25 5.13
N MET A 123 5.88 10.98 5.33
CA MET A 123 4.89 10.45 6.26
C MET A 123 5.58 9.75 7.43
N TRP A 124 6.66 9.00 7.14
CA TRP A 124 7.48 8.30 8.11
C TRP A 124 8.95 8.33 7.68
N LEU A 125 9.86 8.69 8.58
CA LEU A 125 11.29 8.84 8.30
C LEU A 125 12.17 7.96 9.20
N GLY A 126 11.84 6.67 9.28
CA GLY A 126 12.70 5.66 9.85
C GLY A 126 12.86 5.72 11.37
N SER A 127 11.79 5.99 12.10
CA SER A 127 11.74 5.75 13.53
C SER A 127 11.90 4.26 13.83
N LYS A 128 12.19 3.94 15.09
CA LYS A 128 12.45 2.57 15.52
C LYS A 128 11.20 1.69 15.35
N LEU A 129 11.35 0.53 14.70
CA LEU A 129 10.47 -0.63 14.81
C LEU A 129 10.88 -1.47 16.04
N GLY A 130 10.39 -2.68 16.17
CA GLY A 130 10.71 -3.55 17.32
C GLY A 130 12.18 -3.93 17.42
N GLY A 131 12.82 -4.23 16.28
CA GLY A 131 14.22 -4.63 16.18
C GLY A 131 15.01 -3.81 15.17
N LYS A 132 16.21 -4.32 14.79
CA LYS A 132 17.01 -3.77 13.70
C LYS A 132 16.42 -4.25 12.38
N LEU A 133 15.92 -3.31 11.56
CA LEU A 133 15.33 -3.64 10.27
C LEU A 133 16.36 -4.25 9.32
N GLN A 134 16.05 -5.42 8.79
CA GLN A 134 16.82 -6.12 7.75
C GLN A 134 16.14 -5.98 6.38
N ASP A 135 14.81 -6.11 6.33
CA ASP A 135 14.03 -5.92 5.12
C ASP A 135 12.56 -5.65 5.45
N PHE A 136 11.77 -5.26 4.45
CA PHE A 136 10.32 -5.08 4.59
C PHE A 136 9.62 -5.42 3.28
N CYS A 137 8.34 -5.71 3.36
CA CYS A 137 7.43 -5.73 2.21
C CYS A 137 6.06 -5.18 2.61
N PHE A 138 5.30 -4.70 1.62
CA PHE A 138 3.92 -4.28 1.82
C PHE A 138 3.00 -5.41 1.36
N HIS A 139 2.13 -5.86 2.25
CA HIS A 139 1.23 -6.98 1.98
C HIS A 139 -0.06 -6.84 2.80
N ASP A 140 -1.22 -6.97 2.13
CA ASP A 140 -2.55 -6.90 2.74
C ASP A 140 -2.75 -5.65 3.64
N GLY A 141 -2.40 -4.47 3.12
CA GLY A 141 -2.55 -3.21 3.85
C GLY A 141 -1.62 -3.07 5.07
N LYS A 142 -0.59 -3.92 5.19
CA LYS A 142 0.37 -3.92 6.29
C LYS A 142 1.80 -3.91 5.79
N ILE A 143 2.67 -3.39 6.61
CA ILE A 143 4.11 -3.50 6.42
C ILE A 143 4.57 -4.72 7.21
N ARG A 144 5.09 -5.72 6.50
CA ARG A 144 5.77 -6.86 7.09
C ARG A 144 7.26 -6.54 7.14
N SER A 145 7.83 -6.58 8.32
CA SER A 145 9.26 -6.35 8.56
C SER A 145 9.98 -7.65 8.84
N LEU A 146 11.21 -7.74 8.35
CA LEU A 146 12.21 -8.69 8.79
C LEU A 146 13.18 -7.93 9.70
N GLU A 147 13.30 -8.33 10.94
CA GLU A 147 14.08 -7.64 11.95
C GLU A 147 15.05 -8.59 12.65
N THR A 148 16.15 -8.05 13.22
CA THR A 148 17.00 -8.81 14.12
C THR A 148 17.02 -8.20 15.51
N ASN A 149 17.13 -9.07 16.52
CA ASN A 149 17.31 -8.68 17.92
C ASN A 149 18.81 -8.51 18.26
N VAL A 150 19.12 -8.22 19.52
CA VAL A 150 20.49 -8.06 20.02
C VAL A 150 21.33 -9.36 20.01
N LYS A 151 20.66 -10.52 19.89
CA LYS A 151 21.31 -11.83 19.76
C LYS A 151 21.44 -12.26 18.30
N GLU A 152 21.17 -11.35 17.36
CA GLU A 152 21.16 -11.60 15.91
C GLU A 152 20.13 -12.66 15.45
N GLN A 153 19.15 -12.98 16.29
CA GLN A 153 18.02 -13.83 15.91
C GLN A 153 16.99 -13.01 15.12
N TYR A 154 16.34 -13.66 14.17
CA TYR A 154 15.38 -13.02 13.28
C TYR A 154 13.98 -13.06 13.85
N THR A 155 13.22 -12.03 13.51
CA THR A 155 11.80 -11.87 13.83
C THR A 155 11.09 -11.31 12.61
N VAL A 156 9.92 -11.86 12.30
CA VAL A 156 9.02 -11.29 11.29
C VAL A 156 7.81 -10.70 12.01
N ALA A 157 7.58 -9.42 11.80
CA ALA A 157 6.49 -8.68 12.44
C ALA A 157 5.63 -7.97 11.39
N GLU A 158 4.38 -7.72 11.73
CA GLU A 158 3.47 -6.89 10.93
C GLU A 158 3.15 -5.60 11.68
N TYR A 159 3.16 -4.51 10.92
CA TYR A 159 2.81 -3.16 11.35
C TYR A 159 1.73 -2.58 10.45
N ARG A 160 0.91 -1.72 10.99
CA ARG A 160 -0.03 -0.88 10.23
C ARG A 160 0.25 0.58 10.49
N TRP A 161 -0.20 1.43 9.59
CA TRP A 161 -0.24 2.86 9.86
C TRP A 161 -1.32 3.18 10.90
N ASP A 162 -0.99 4.07 11.83
CA ASP A 162 -1.90 4.54 12.87
C ASP A 162 -1.61 6.02 13.13
N ASP A 163 -2.41 6.88 12.52
CA ASP A 163 -2.38 8.36 12.54
C ASP A 163 -1.00 9.02 12.45
N PHE A 164 -0.09 8.71 13.37
CA PHE A 164 1.22 9.35 13.50
C PHE A 164 2.41 8.42 13.25
N GLY A 165 2.18 7.14 13.00
CA GLY A 165 3.30 6.23 12.84
C GLY A 165 2.90 4.77 12.65
N MET A 166 3.90 3.91 12.85
CA MET A 166 3.74 2.48 12.68
C MET A 166 3.29 1.85 14.01
N ALA A 167 2.06 1.37 14.07
CA ALA A 167 1.55 0.56 15.17
C ALA A 167 1.88 -0.92 14.93
N PHE A 168 2.41 -1.57 15.96
CA PHE A 168 2.64 -3.00 15.95
C PHE A 168 1.30 -3.76 15.90
N VAL A 169 1.21 -4.76 15.04
CA VAL A 169 0.03 -5.62 14.91
C VAL A 169 0.28 -6.98 15.57
N ARG A 170 1.30 -7.71 15.11
CA ARG A 170 1.65 -9.03 15.63
C ARG A 170 3.03 -9.48 15.17
N TYR A 171 3.56 -10.48 15.84
CA TYR A 171 4.65 -11.29 15.33
C TYR A 171 4.10 -12.44 14.50
N LEU A 172 4.70 -12.70 13.35
CA LEU A 172 4.46 -13.91 12.57
C LEU A 172 5.36 -15.05 13.04
N ILE A 173 6.63 -14.72 13.34
CA ILE A 173 7.59 -15.62 13.98
C ILE A 173 8.63 -14.80 14.75
N ARG A 174 9.27 -15.37 15.77
CA ARG A 174 10.25 -14.72 16.61
C ARG A 174 11.39 -15.63 16.99
N ASP A 175 12.58 -14.99 17.18
CA ASP A 175 13.76 -15.60 17.77
C ASP A 175 14.20 -16.88 17.04
N VAL A 176 14.14 -16.86 15.72
CA VAL A 176 14.47 -17.95 14.81
C VAL A 176 15.73 -17.65 14.00
N ASP A 177 16.21 -18.60 13.22
CA ASP A 177 17.26 -18.38 12.24
C ASP A 177 16.76 -17.64 10.99
N GLU A 178 17.70 -17.24 10.13
CA GLU A 178 17.40 -16.47 8.92
C GLU A 178 16.52 -17.27 7.93
N ALA A 179 16.80 -18.55 7.76
CA ALA A 179 16.12 -19.39 6.77
C ALA A 179 14.64 -19.55 7.12
N GLU A 180 14.32 -19.84 8.37
CA GLU A 180 12.96 -19.94 8.88
C GLU A 180 12.23 -18.61 8.81
N ALA A 181 12.88 -17.50 9.18
CA ALA A 181 12.32 -16.17 9.08
C ALA A 181 12.00 -15.80 7.63
N MET A 182 12.90 -16.10 6.69
CA MET A 182 12.72 -15.77 5.27
C MET A 182 11.57 -16.54 4.61
N ASP A 183 11.28 -17.78 5.04
CA ASP A 183 10.12 -18.55 4.54
C ASP A 183 8.78 -17.87 4.92
N ILE A 184 8.72 -17.30 6.11
CA ILE A 184 7.55 -16.57 6.62
C ILE A 184 7.49 -15.14 6.07
N PHE A 185 8.66 -14.49 5.90
CA PHE A 185 8.75 -13.10 5.43
C PHE A 185 8.23 -12.95 4.01
N LYS A 186 8.59 -13.86 3.11
CA LYS A 186 8.13 -13.82 1.71
C LYS A 186 6.65 -14.15 1.64
N PRO A 187 5.80 -13.26 1.09
CA PRO A 187 4.39 -13.59 0.87
C PRO A 187 4.30 -14.81 -0.04
N LYS A 188 3.57 -15.81 0.37
CA LYS A 188 3.24 -16.96 -0.49
C LYS A 188 2.36 -16.43 -1.61
N ARG A 189 2.78 -16.62 -2.84
CA ARG A 189 2.02 -16.27 -4.07
C ARG A 189 0.80 -17.17 -4.20
#